data_78ffbd17f1d5a65406e8539eeac90dbf
#
_entry.id   78ffbd17f1d5a65406e8539eeac90dbf
#
_cell.length_a   1.000
_cell.length_b   1.000
_cell.length_c   1.000
_cell.angle_alpha   90.00
_cell.angle_beta   90.00
_cell.angle_gamma   90.00
#
_symmetry.space_group_name_H-M   'P 1'
#
loop_
_entity.id
_entity.type
_entity.pdbx_description
1 polymer ?
#
loop_
_entity_poly.entity_id
_entity_poly.type
_entity_poly.pdbx_seq_one_letter_code
_entity_poly.pdbx_strand_id
1 'polypeptide(L)'
;MKRLAIERLRQWKESSDRKPLIIRGARQVGKTTLVNQFAEEFDCYLYLNLDRTRDLNLFLEDDIHTLLDKIFFHCQKKKTTGKTLLFIDEIQNSAAAIKQLRYFYEEIPDLYVIAAGSLLESLINSGSTFPVGRVQYLALRPCSFLEFLEGIGEEFDAQAIKQHKGSYVHERLMAHFLNYMLVGGMPAAVVKYAEKRDVLAVDSVYSSLMNSYRDDIEKYAKKESPAAVIRLIINNGWPFAAEQITFNNFAGSNYRSREIGEALQTIERALLLELVYPVTDPKLPFIPNFKRRPKLVWLDTGLVNYMAGVRSEIFNIDEILSVWKGRIAEHITAQELIASDFEFSTRRFFWVRDKESSSAEVDFVVRYRNMMIPVEVKSGHNSKLKSLHIFMDYAPHDIAVRVWPQPYSVDNVTTANGKQFRLINLPFYYVGVLEEVLNSLIPSSDTTSLSNPTSCRV
;
A
#
# COMPACT_ATOMS: atom_id res chain seq x y z
N MET A 1 16.31 4.09 9.29
CA MET A 1 15.64 4.30 8.00
C MET A 1 14.43 5.19 8.23
N LYS A 2 14.31 6.29 7.52
CA LYS A 2 13.15 7.19 7.58
C LYS A 2 12.01 6.61 6.76
N ARG A 3 10.76 6.91 7.19
CA ARG A 3 9.56 6.49 6.46
C ARG A 3 8.79 7.74 6.00
N LEU A 4 8.26 7.72 4.77
CA LEU A 4 7.44 8.82 4.25
C LEU A 4 6.19 9.04 5.10
N ALA A 5 5.68 7.99 5.73
CA ALA A 5 4.56 8.06 6.66
C ALA A 5 4.78 9.02 7.84
N ILE A 6 6.03 9.42 8.17
CA ILE A 6 6.32 10.38 9.24
C ILE A 6 5.67 11.74 8.97
N GLU A 7 5.60 12.17 7.70
CA GLU A 7 4.96 13.43 7.32
C GLU A 7 3.44 13.39 7.52
N ARG A 8 2.82 12.23 7.32
CA ARG A 8 1.40 12.01 7.63
C ARG A 8 1.13 12.08 9.14
N LEU A 9 2.06 11.56 9.96
CA LEU A 9 1.97 11.67 11.41
C LEU A 9 2.12 13.13 11.87
N ARG A 10 2.99 13.92 11.24
CA ARG A 10 3.13 15.35 11.51
C ARG A 10 1.85 16.13 11.14
N GLN A 11 1.29 15.88 9.96
CA GLN A 11 0.00 16.45 9.54
C GLN A 11 -1.11 16.09 10.54
N TRP A 12 -1.18 14.84 10.99
CA TRP A 12 -2.12 14.40 12.01
C TRP A 12 -1.89 15.11 13.34
N LYS A 13 -0.64 15.28 13.76
CA LYS A 13 -0.28 15.97 15.01
C LYS A 13 -0.76 17.43 15.05
N GLU A 14 -0.70 18.12 13.92
CA GLU A 14 -1.08 19.54 13.82
C GLU A 14 -2.56 19.75 13.46
N SER A 15 -3.33 18.70 13.23
CA SER A 15 -4.75 18.78 12.89
C SER A 15 -5.57 19.22 14.09
N SER A 16 -6.49 20.19 13.86
CA SER A 16 -7.40 20.75 14.88
C SER A 16 -8.51 19.76 15.29
N ASP A 17 -8.91 18.85 14.39
CA ASP A 17 -9.92 17.81 14.62
C ASP A 17 -9.29 16.42 14.78
N ARG A 18 -8.06 16.38 15.32
CA ARG A 18 -7.28 15.16 15.55
C ARG A 18 -8.07 14.16 16.39
N LYS A 19 -8.15 12.94 15.89
CA LYS A 19 -8.70 11.77 16.61
C LYS A 19 -7.58 10.77 16.90
N PRO A 20 -7.75 9.85 17.86
CA PRO A 20 -6.83 8.72 18.02
C PRO A 20 -6.55 8.06 16.67
N LEU A 21 -5.26 7.86 16.35
CA LEU A 21 -4.82 7.32 15.08
C LEU A 21 -4.55 5.84 15.20
N ILE A 22 -5.14 5.04 14.32
CA ILE A 22 -4.88 3.61 14.22
C ILE A 22 -3.99 3.35 13.01
N ILE A 23 -2.75 2.91 13.27
CA ILE A 23 -1.82 2.48 12.23
C ILE A 23 -2.05 1.01 11.93
N ARG A 24 -2.50 0.73 10.70
CA ARG A 24 -2.69 -0.63 10.19
C ARG A 24 -1.60 -1.00 9.20
N GLY A 25 -1.21 -2.23 9.18
CA GLY A 25 -0.19 -2.74 8.25
C GLY A 25 0.15 -4.19 8.57
N ALA A 26 0.65 -4.91 7.59
CA ALA A 26 1.10 -6.28 7.77
C ALA A 26 2.14 -6.39 8.90
N ARG A 27 2.39 -7.61 9.36
CA ARG A 27 3.45 -7.85 10.34
C ARG A 27 4.81 -7.45 9.78
N GLN A 28 5.67 -6.85 10.62
CA GLN A 28 7.05 -6.45 10.29
C GLN A 28 7.20 -5.33 9.24
N VAL A 29 6.13 -4.58 8.91
CA VAL A 29 6.24 -3.38 8.03
C VAL A 29 6.79 -2.14 8.74
N GLY A 30 7.11 -2.23 10.04
CA GLY A 30 7.78 -1.18 10.80
C GLY A 30 6.86 -0.23 11.57
N LYS A 31 5.64 -0.63 11.95
CA LYS A 31 4.67 0.20 12.72
C LYS A 31 5.27 0.75 14.01
N THR A 32 5.78 -0.13 14.86
CA THR A 32 6.38 0.22 16.17
C THR A 32 7.59 1.14 15.99
N THR A 33 8.45 0.86 15.00
CA THR A 33 9.63 1.68 14.70
C THR A 33 9.22 3.08 14.25
N LEU A 34 8.21 3.20 13.38
CA LEU A 34 7.70 4.49 12.92
C LEU A 34 7.20 5.35 14.08
N VAL A 35 6.39 4.77 14.99
CA VAL A 35 5.85 5.53 16.13
C VAL A 35 6.96 5.88 17.12
N ASN A 36 7.92 5.00 17.38
CA ASN A 36 9.06 5.29 18.24
C ASN A 36 9.92 6.46 17.71
N GLN A 37 10.15 6.52 16.38
CA GLN A 37 10.83 7.67 15.77
C GLN A 37 10.00 8.95 15.89
N PHE A 38 8.69 8.86 15.69
CA PHE A 38 7.80 10.01 15.82
C PHE A 38 7.68 10.50 17.28
N ALA A 39 7.82 9.61 18.25
CA ALA A 39 7.75 9.93 19.67
C ALA A 39 8.86 10.89 20.14
N GLU A 40 9.98 10.99 19.40
CA GLU A 40 11.06 11.96 19.68
C GLU A 40 10.59 13.42 19.55
N GLU A 41 9.43 13.67 18.89
CA GLU A 41 8.83 14.99 18.75
C GLU A 41 7.89 15.38 19.92
N PHE A 42 7.84 14.58 21.01
CA PHE A 42 6.96 14.77 22.16
C PHE A 42 7.74 14.93 23.47
N ASP A 43 7.18 15.71 24.39
CA ASP A 43 7.79 15.94 25.70
C ASP A 43 7.66 14.72 26.63
N CYS A 44 6.58 13.94 26.44
CA CYS A 44 6.36 12.71 27.18
C CYS A 44 5.89 11.60 26.24
N TYR A 45 6.49 10.43 26.38
CA TYR A 45 6.14 9.23 25.63
C TYR A 45 5.73 8.10 26.58
N LEU A 46 4.51 7.61 26.40
CA LEU A 46 3.93 6.49 27.12
C LEU A 46 3.76 5.33 26.14
N TYR A 47 4.43 4.22 26.38
CA TYR A 47 4.41 3.04 25.52
C TYR A 47 3.83 1.82 26.23
N LEU A 48 2.79 1.25 25.65
CA LEU A 48 2.15 0.01 26.07
C LEU A 48 2.20 -1.01 24.93
N ASN A 49 2.53 -2.26 25.26
CA ASN A 49 2.48 -3.38 24.32
C ASN A 49 1.50 -4.43 24.83
N LEU A 50 0.36 -4.58 24.18
CA LEU A 50 -0.73 -5.44 24.64
C LEU A 50 -0.48 -6.95 24.41
N ASP A 51 0.68 -7.35 23.88
CA ASP A 51 1.18 -8.73 24.00
C ASP A 51 1.61 -9.05 25.45
N ARG A 52 1.87 -8.00 26.27
CA ARG A 52 2.27 -8.16 27.67
C ARG A 52 1.05 -8.10 28.57
N THR A 53 0.80 -9.16 29.34
CA THR A 53 -0.35 -9.24 30.26
C THR A 53 -0.44 -8.05 31.21
N ARG A 54 0.69 -7.54 31.71
CA ARG A 54 0.72 -6.38 32.62
C ARG A 54 0.17 -5.11 31.97
N ASP A 55 0.46 -4.87 30.68
CA ASP A 55 0.03 -3.70 29.93
C ASP A 55 -1.45 -3.88 29.53
N LEU A 56 -1.83 -5.11 29.16
CA LEU A 56 -3.20 -5.50 28.82
C LEU A 56 -4.16 -5.27 30.02
N ASN A 57 -3.73 -5.65 31.23
CA ASN A 57 -4.55 -5.56 32.43
C ASN A 57 -4.88 -4.12 32.86
N LEU A 58 -4.14 -3.11 32.39
CA LEU A 58 -4.47 -1.72 32.65
C LEU A 58 -5.87 -1.37 32.10
N PHE A 59 -6.23 -1.92 30.95
CA PHE A 59 -7.49 -1.66 30.25
C PHE A 59 -8.70 -2.39 30.86
N LEU A 60 -8.55 -3.05 32.00
CA LEU A 60 -9.66 -3.51 32.85
C LEU A 60 -10.27 -2.35 33.64
N GLU A 61 -9.60 -1.19 33.72
CA GLU A 61 -10.12 0.03 34.28
C GLU A 61 -11.10 0.71 33.31
N ASP A 62 -12.30 0.99 33.78
CA ASP A 62 -13.36 1.61 32.98
C ASP A 62 -13.31 3.14 33.01
N ASP A 63 -12.86 3.75 34.12
CA ASP A 63 -12.70 5.20 34.22
C ASP A 63 -11.45 5.67 33.49
N ILE A 64 -11.63 6.55 32.49
CA ILE A 64 -10.54 6.95 31.59
C ILE A 64 -9.46 7.79 32.28
N HIS A 65 -9.83 8.61 33.27
CA HIS A 65 -8.88 9.44 34.00
C HIS A 65 -8.03 8.59 34.95
N THR A 66 -8.66 7.66 35.68
CA THR A 66 -7.97 6.67 36.52
C THR A 66 -7.09 5.75 35.67
N LEU A 67 -7.56 5.33 34.49
CA LEU A 67 -6.75 4.56 33.53
C LEU A 67 -5.50 5.33 33.13
N LEU A 68 -5.64 6.61 32.75
CA LEU A 68 -4.48 7.44 32.35
C LEU A 68 -3.49 7.60 33.51
N ASP A 69 -3.95 7.80 34.74
CA ASP A 69 -3.09 7.88 35.92
C ASP A 69 -2.29 6.60 36.16
N LYS A 70 -2.98 5.43 36.04
CA LYS A 70 -2.34 4.12 36.10
C LYS A 70 -1.29 3.94 35.00
N ILE A 71 -1.56 4.41 33.76
CA ILE A 71 -0.61 4.35 32.65
C ILE A 71 0.65 5.18 32.96
N PHE A 72 0.48 6.42 33.45
CA PHE A 72 1.63 7.25 33.84
C PHE A 72 2.49 6.59 34.92
N PHE A 73 1.83 6.04 35.96
CA PHE A 73 2.50 5.32 37.04
C PHE A 73 3.24 4.08 36.53
N HIS A 74 2.55 3.28 35.68
CA HIS A 74 3.09 2.05 35.08
C HIS A 74 4.34 2.35 34.22
N CYS A 75 4.28 3.40 33.38
CA CYS A 75 5.39 3.85 32.55
C CYS A 75 6.47 4.61 33.33
N GLN A 76 6.31 4.82 34.66
CA GLN A 76 7.21 5.58 35.51
C GLN A 76 7.47 7.02 34.97
N LYS A 77 6.44 7.65 34.43
CA LYS A 77 6.48 9.02 33.91
C LYS A 77 5.66 9.97 34.79
N LYS A 78 6.07 11.24 34.81
CA LYS A 78 5.29 12.30 35.46
C LYS A 78 4.41 13.00 34.41
N LYS A 79 3.21 13.42 34.82
CA LYS A 79 2.39 14.32 33.98
C LYS A 79 3.16 15.62 33.75
N THR A 80 3.25 16.03 32.51
CA THR A 80 3.92 17.28 32.09
C THR A 80 2.89 18.22 31.45
N THR A 81 3.21 19.50 31.39
CA THR A 81 2.40 20.49 30.65
C THR A 81 2.66 20.47 29.13
N GLY A 82 3.62 19.65 28.68
CA GLY A 82 3.97 19.49 27.28
C GLY A 82 3.14 18.44 26.55
N LYS A 83 3.41 18.28 25.25
CA LYS A 83 2.72 17.30 24.39
C LYS A 83 3.06 15.86 24.82
N THR A 84 2.04 15.10 25.18
CA THR A 84 2.17 13.69 25.58
C THR A 84 1.63 12.76 24.51
N LEU A 85 2.45 11.79 24.06
CA LEU A 85 2.05 10.72 23.16
C LEU A 85 1.84 9.41 23.95
N LEU A 86 0.64 8.85 23.86
CA LEU A 86 0.34 7.47 24.25
C LEU A 86 0.36 6.57 23.02
N PHE A 87 1.24 5.57 23.02
CA PHE A 87 1.28 4.54 21.98
C PHE A 87 0.84 3.19 22.55
N ILE A 88 -0.21 2.63 21.95
CA ILE A 88 -0.79 1.33 22.29
C ILE A 88 -0.49 0.37 21.14
N ASP A 89 0.54 -0.45 21.32
CA ASP A 89 0.96 -1.44 20.32
C ASP A 89 0.20 -2.76 20.49
N GLU A 90 0.00 -3.50 19.39
CA GLU A 90 -0.75 -4.77 19.34
C GLU A 90 -2.18 -4.65 19.91
N ILE A 91 -2.87 -3.54 19.58
CA ILE A 91 -4.18 -3.18 20.14
C ILE A 91 -5.26 -4.24 19.87
N GLN A 92 -5.10 -5.09 18.84
CA GLN A 92 -6.03 -6.19 18.54
C GLN A 92 -6.12 -7.23 19.67
N ASN A 93 -5.23 -7.21 20.65
CA ASN A 93 -5.28 -8.12 21.78
C ASN A 93 -6.27 -7.68 22.87
N SER A 94 -6.83 -6.44 22.79
CA SER A 94 -7.76 -5.92 23.79
C SER A 94 -8.95 -5.19 23.18
N ALA A 95 -10.13 -5.81 23.24
CA ALA A 95 -11.38 -5.14 22.88
C ALA A 95 -11.68 -3.95 23.81
N ALA A 96 -11.27 -4.01 25.09
CA ALA A 96 -11.39 -2.93 26.04
C ALA A 96 -10.54 -1.72 25.63
N ALA A 97 -9.26 -1.92 25.25
CA ALA A 97 -8.39 -0.86 24.77
C ALA A 97 -8.95 -0.15 23.53
N ILE A 98 -9.54 -0.90 22.58
CA ILE A 98 -10.22 -0.33 21.41
C ILE A 98 -11.40 0.53 21.82
N LYS A 99 -12.22 0.08 22.78
CA LYS A 99 -13.35 0.86 23.31
C LYS A 99 -12.87 2.17 23.95
N GLN A 100 -11.76 2.13 24.68
CA GLN A 100 -11.20 3.30 25.37
C GLN A 100 -10.67 4.38 24.39
N LEU A 101 -10.36 4.07 23.14
CA LEU A 101 -9.97 5.08 22.14
C LEU A 101 -11.05 6.17 21.99
N ARG A 102 -12.33 5.82 22.13
CA ARG A 102 -13.43 6.77 22.10
C ARG A 102 -13.33 7.77 23.26
N TYR A 103 -13.10 7.28 24.47
CA TYR A 103 -13.06 8.10 25.68
C TYR A 103 -11.80 8.97 25.72
N PHE A 104 -10.66 8.49 25.25
CA PHE A 104 -9.48 9.33 25.01
C PHE A 104 -9.78 10.53 24.10
N TYR A 105 -10.56 10.31 23.04
CA TYR A 105 -10.96 11.39 22.14
C TYR A 105 -11.94 12.38 22.77
N GLU A 106 -12.99 11.86 23.48
CA GLU A 106 -14.08 12.67 23.96
C GLU A 106 -13.74 13.42 25.28
N GLU A 107 -12.90 12.83 26.14
CA GLU A 107 -12.64 13.31 27.51
C GLU A 107 -11.22 13.83 27.73
N ILE A 108 -10.24 13.42 26.90
CA ILE A 108 -8.83 13.82 27.04
C ILE A 108 -8.27 14.30 25.69
N PRO A 109 -8.81 15.38 25.09
CA PRO A 109 -8.46 15.81 23.73
C PRO A 109 -7.00 16.27 23.56
N ASP A 110 -6.35 16.68 24.65
CA ASP A 110 -4.93 17.12 24.64
C ASP A 110 -3.95 15.95 24.54
N LEU A 111 -4.40 14.72 24.83
CA LEU A 111 -3.57 13.53 24.72
C LEU A 111 -3.47 13.09 23.25
N TYR A 112 -2.26 12.90 22.77
CA TYR A 112 -1.99 12.30 21.47
C TYR A 112 -2.03 10.79 21.62
N VAL A 113 -2.94 10.11 20.91
CA VAL A 113 -3.08 8.66 21.01
C VAL A 113 -2.84 8.02 19.66
N ILE A 114 -1.86 7.14 19.58
CA ILE A 114 -1.62 6.26 18.44
C ILE A 114 -1.81 4.82 18.90
N ALA A 115 -2.55 4.05 18.14
CA ALA A 115 -2.66 2.61 18.30
C ALA A 115 -2.11 1.90 17.07
N ALA A 116 -1.48 0.74 17.23
CA ALA A 116 -1.03 -0.07 16.11
C ALA A 116 -1.48 -1.52 16.24
N GLY A 117 -1.77 -2.14 15.09
CA GLY A 117 -2.15 -3.55 15.06
C GLY A 117 -2.15 -4.12 13.64
N SER A 118 -1.89 -5.43 13.53
CA SER A 118 -1.88 -6.15 12.25
C SER A 118 -3.23 -6.78 11.89
N LEU A 119 -4.12 -7.03 12.86
CA LEU A 119 -5.32 -7.88 12.74
C LEU A 119 -6.57 -7.31 13.41
N LEU A 120 -6.78 -6.00 13.32
CA LEU A 120 -7.91 -5.33 13.98
C LEU A 120 -9.29 -5.90 13.62
N GLU A 121 -9.45 -6.51 12.45
CA GLU A 121 -10.75 -7.02 12.00
C GLU A 121 -11.20 -8.32 12.66
N SER A 122 -10.30 -9.08 13.26
CA SER A 122 -10.69 -10.24 14.08
C SER A 122 -11.55 -9.81 15.26
N LEU A 123 -11.40 -8.57 15.74
CA LEU A 123 -12.20 -7.99 16.83
C LEU A 123 -13.47 -7.31 16.33
N ILE A 124 -13.47 -6.69 15.15
CA ILE A 124 -14.67 -6.11 14.54
C ILE A 124 -15.74 -7.19 14.33
N ASN A 125 -15.32 -8.39 13.89
CA ASN A 125 -16.22 -9.53 13.70
C ASN A 125 -16.65 -10.23 15.01
N SER A 126 -16.03 -9.92 16.16
CA SER A 126 -16.37 -10.51 17.45
C SER A 126 -17.46 -9.77 18.24
N GLY A 127 -18.14 -8.78 17.61
CA GLY A 127 -19.22 -8.02 18.26
C GLY A 127 -18.75 -6.93 19.23
N SER A 128 -17.45 -6.60 19.26
CA SER A 128 -16.94 -5.48 20.02
C SER A 128 -17.37 -4.15 19.37
N THR A 129 -17.82 -3.20 20.19
CA THR A 129 -18.23 -1.85 19.76
C THR A 129 -16.99 -1.09 19.30
N PHE A 130 -16.74 -1.09 17.99
CA PHE A 130 -15.66 -0.32 17.40
C PHE A 130 -16.00 1.19 17.45
N PRO A 131 -15.07 2.11 17.76
CA PRO A 131 -15.36 3.54 17.92
C PRO A 131 -15.53 4.24 16.57
N VAL A 132 -16.61 3.93 15.86
CA VAL A 132 -16.92 4.50 14.53
C VAL A 132 -16.99 6.02 14.60
N GLY A 133 -16.28 6.69 13.67
CA GLY A 133 -16.24 8.15 13.61
C GLY A 133 -15.39 8.84 14.70
N ARG A 134 -14.77 8.09 15.63
CA ARG A 134 -13.95 8.60 16.73
C ARG A 134 -12.46 8.29 16.58
N VAL A 135 -12.07 7.65 15.48
CA VAL A 135 -10.69 7.30 15.14
C VAL A 135 -10.38 7.66 13.71
N GLN A 136 -9.09 7.86 13.42
CA GLN A 136 -8.52 8.00 12.09
C GLN A 136 -7.66 6.78 11.78
N TYR A 137 -7.41 6.52 10.50
CA TYR A 137 -6.62 5.37 10.06
C TYR A 137 -5.45 5.82 9.20
N LEU A 138 -4.34 5.10 9.33
CA LEU A 138 -3.19 5.19 8.45
C LEU A 138 -2.75 3.77 8.06
N ALA A 139 -2.64 3.52 6.77
CA ALA A 139 -2.12 2.26 6.24
C ALA A 139 -0.60 2.36 6.08
N LEU A 140 0.15 1.53 6.81
CA LEU A 140 1.59 1.40 6.63
C LEU A 140 1.89 0.18 5.76
N ARG A 141 2.53 0.44 4.63
CA ARG A 141 2.90 -0.56 3.62
C ARG A 141 4.38 -0.88 3.67
N PRO A 142 4.90 -1.89 2.95
CA PRO A 142 6.33 -2.02 2.70
C PRO A 142 6.93 -0.71 2.16
N CYS A 143 8.22 -0.55 2.26
CA CYS A 143 8.93 0.64 1.79
C CYS A 143 8.73 0.85 0.30
N SER A 144 8.45 2.08 -0.12
CA SER A 144 8.52 2.49 -1.51
C SER A 144 9.97 2.52 -2.02
N PHE A 145 10.16 2.69 -3.32
CA PHE A 145 11.50 2.83 -3.89
C PHE A 145 12.27 4.04 -3.31
N LEU A 146 11.58 5.15 -3.06
CA LEU A 146 12.21 6.30 -2.38
C LEU A 146 12.71 5.94 -0.98
N GLU A 147 11.91 5.23 -0.20
CA GLU A 147 12.30 4.79 1.14
C GLU A 147 13.41 3.72 1.08
N PHE A 148 13.42 2.88 0.04
CA PHE A 148 14.48 1.93 -0.22
C PHE A 148 15.81 2.66 -0.48
N LEU A 149 15.84 3.66 -1.38
CA LEU A 149 17.04 4.44 -1.67
C LEU A 149 17.61 5.10 -0.40
N GLU A 150 16.75 5.78 0.38
CA GLU A 150 17.15 6.37 1.67
C GLU A 150 17.63 5.29 2.66
N GLY A 151 16.98 4.12 2.64
CA GLY A 151 17.32 2.98 3.50
C GLY A 151 18.67 2.35 3.20
N ILE A 152 19.12 2.41 1.95
CA ILE A 152 20.42 1.90 1.52
C ILE A 152 21.50 2.99 1.46
N GLY A 153 21.20 4.23 1.87
CA GLY A 153 22.18 5.34 1.94
C GLY A 153 22.36 6.08 0.60
N GLU A 154 21.41 5.96 -0.33
CA GLU A 154 21.44 6.63 -1.64
C GLU A 154 20.52 7.89 -1.63
N GLU A 155 20.70 8.77 -0.62
CA GLU A 155 19.85 9.97 -0.45
C GLU A 155 19.94 10.92 -1.65
N PHE A 156 21.10 11.01 -2.32
CA PHE A 156 21.25 11.84 -3.51
C PHE A 156 20.31 11.39 -4.65
N ASP A 157 20.19 10.09 -4.85
CA ASP A 157 19.31 9.51 -5.87
C ASP A 157 17.84 9.67 -5.50
N ALA A 158 17.48 9.50 -4.23
CA ALA A 158 16.16 9.80 -3.73
C ALA A 158 15.79 11.28 -3.95
N GLN A 159 16.74 12.19 -3.69
CA GLN A 159 16.54 13.63 -3.93
C GLN A 159 16.39 13.97 -5.42
N ALA A 160 17.11 13.28 -6.31
CA ALA A 160 16.98 13.47 -7.76
C ALA A 160 15.58 13.09 -8.25
N ILE A 161 14.96 12.04 -7.69
CA ILE A 161 13.56 11.66 -7.97
C ILE A 161 12.61 12.76 -7.48
N LYS A 162 12.73 13.19 -6.22
CA LYS A 162 11.87 14.23 -5.61
C LYS A 162 11.95 15.57 -6.35
N GLN A 163 13.08 15.88 -6.96
CA GLN A 163 13.29 17.10 -7.77
C GLN A 163 12.95 16.92 -9.26
N HIS A 164 12.40 15.79 -9.68
CA HIS A 164 12.15 15.44 -11.09
C HIS A 164 13.41 15.49 -11.99
N LYS A 165 14.59 15.26 -11.41
CA LYS A 165 15.90 15.23 -12.09
C LYS A 165 16.46 13.82 -12.30
N GLY A 166 15.66 12.78 -12.09
CA GLY A 166 16.06 11.38 -12.21
C GLY A 166 16.62 11.01 -13.58
N SER A 167 16.21 11.72 -14.64
CA SER A 167 16.74 11.50 -16.00
C SER A 167 18.27 11.70 -16.10
N TYR A 168 18.87 12.55 -15.28
CA TYR A 168 20.32 12.77 -15.26
C TYR A 168 21.12 11.57 -14.71
N VAL A 169 20.46 10.70 -13.95
CA VAL A 169 21.04 9.53 -13.32
C VAL A 169 20.24 8.26 -13.63
N HIS A 170 19.60 8.23 -14.80
CA HIS A 170 18.63 7.20 -15.21
C HIS A 170 19.18 5.78 -15.04
N GLU A 171 20.36 5.49 -15.61
CA GLU A 171 20.95 4.15 -15.59
C GLU A 171 21.21 3.68 -14.15
N ARG A 172 21.70 4.57 -13.27
CA ARG A 172 21.93 4.26 -11.86
C ARG A 172 20.62 4.02 -11.11
N LEU A 173 19.61 4.87 -11.34
CA LEU A 173 18.29 4.67 -10.74
C LEU A 173 17.64 3.36 -11.20
N MET A 174 17.77 3.00 -12.48
CA MET A 174 17.28 1.73 -13.00
C MET A 174 18.02 0.54 -12.38
N ALA A 175 19.34 0.62 -12.18
CA ALA A 175 20.10 -0.41 -11.49
C ALA A 175 19.64 -0.59 -10.03
N HIS A 176 19.42 0.52 -9.29
CA HIS A 176 18.86 0.45 -7.94
C HIS A 176 17.43 -0.08 -7.94
N PHE A 177 16.61 0.28 -8.94
CA PHE A 177 15.25 -0.22 -9.05
C PHE A 177 15.19 -1.74 -9.30
N LEU A 178 16.10 -2.28 -10.13
CA LEU A 178 16.25 -3.73 -10.31
C LEU A 178 16.61 -4.43 -8.98
N ASN A 179 17.53 -3.84 -8.20
CA ASN A 179 17.84 -4.38 -6.87
C ASN A 179 16.62 -4.32 -5.94
N TYR A 180 15.86 -3.23 -5.97
CA TYR A 180 14.62 -3.11 -5.20
C TYR A 180 13.56 -4.15 -5.59
N MET A 181 13.40 -4.44 -6.89
CA MET A 181 12.50 -5.51 -7.33
C MET A 181 12.88 -6.88 -6.74
N LEU A 182 14.17 -7.14 -6.54
CA LEU A 182 14.69 -8.39 -5.99
C LEU A 182 14.68 -8.43 -4.46
N VAL A 183 15.09 -7.34 -3.83
CA VAL A 183 15.15 -7.17 -2.37
C VAL A 183 13.76 -6.97 -1.79
N GLY A 184 12.87 -6.21 -2.47
CA GLY A 184 11.57 -5.78 -1.98
C GLY A 184 11.65 -4.59 -1.03
N GLY A 185 10.47 -4.23 -0.49
CA GLY A 185 10.28 -3.10 0.42
C GLY A 185 10.09 -3.49 1.89
N MET A 186 10.22 -4.76 2.27
CA MET A 186 10.14 -5.12 3.69
C MET A 186 11.30 -4.50 4.47
N PRO A 187 11.05 -3.70 5.55
CA PRO A 187 12.10 -2.92 6.21
C PRO A 187 13.32 -3.73 6.64
N ALA A 188 13.11 -4.94 7.19
CA ALA A 188 14.20 -5.82 7.60
C ALA A 188 15.03 -6.32 6.40
N ALA A 189 14.40 -6.53 5.24
CA ALA A 189 15.11 -6.91 4.00
C ALA A 189 15.93 -5.73 3.47
N VAL A 190 15.37 -4.51 3.48
CA VAL A 190 16.08 -3.29 3.07
C VAL A 190 17.32 -3.05 3.94
N VAL A 191 17.18 -3.14 5.27
CA VAL A 191 18.30 -2.99 6.22
C VAL A 191 19.36 -4.07 5.97
N LYS A 192 18.94 -5.32 5.81
CA LYS A 192 19.87 -6.43 5.54
C LYS A 192 20.65 -6.24 4.24
N TYR A 193 19.96 -5.78 3.19
CA TYR A 193 20.60 -5.47 1.91
C TYR A 193 21.53 -4.26 2.03
N ALA A 194 21.16 -3.22 2.77
CA ALA A 194 22.02 -2.06 3.02
C ALA A 194 23.35 -2.46 3.67
N GLU A 195 23.31 -3.40 4.62
CA GLU A 195 24.50 -3.91 5.33
C GLU A 195 25.41 -4.78 4.45
N LYS A 196 24.81 -5.64 3.61
CA LYS A 196 25.53 -6.70 2.90
C LYS A 196 25.75 -6.41 1.43
N ARG A 197 24.93 -5.56 0.83
CA ARG A 197 24.88 -5.31 -0.63
C ARG A 197 24.74 -6.59 -1.46
N ASP A 198 24.11 -7.60 -0.87
CA ASP A 198 23.86 -8.91 -1.45
C ASP A 198 22.36 -9.22 -1.39
N VAL A 199 21.75 -9.47 -2.55
CA VAL A 199 20.34 -9.79 -2.69
C VAL A 199 20.00 -11.14 -2.02
N LEU A 200 20.92 -12.11 -2.06
CA LEU A 200 20.68 -13.43 -1.46
C LEU A 200 20.73 -13.38 0.08
N ALA A 201 21.46 -12.42 0.65
CA ALA A 201 21.52 -12.25 2.10
C ALA A 201 20.15 -11.98 2.75
N VAL A 202 19.14 -11.49 1.99
CA VAL A 202 17.80 -11.24 2.51
C VAL A 202 16.92 -12.48 2.63
N ASP A 203 17.34 -13.62 2.11
CA ASP A 203 16.56 -14.87 2.16
C ASP A 203 16.27 -15.32 3.59
N SER A 204 17.22 -15.12 4.51
CA SER A 204 17.01 -15.41 5.93
C SER A 204 15.88 -14.56 6.55
N VAL A 205 15.74 -13.31 6.11
CA VAL A 205 14.67 -12.41 6.54
C VAL A 205 13.32 -12.92 6.03
N TYR A 206 13.24 -13.29 4.76
CA TYR A 206 11.99 -13.77 4.16
C TYR A 206 11.57 -15.13 4.69
N SER A 207 12.53 -16.03 4.96
CA SER A 207 12.26 -17.31 5.63
C SER A 207 11.62 -17.09 7.00
N SER A 208 12.18 -16.20 7.82
CA SER A 208 11.63 -15.85 9.13
C SER A 208 10.25 -15.21 9.04
N LEU A 209 10.06 -14.30 8.07
CA LEU A 209 8.78 -13.61 7.84
C LEU A 209 7.68 -14.59 7.44
N MET A 210 7.99 -15.52 6.51
CA MET A 210 7.03 -16.54 6.07
C MET A 210 6.63 -17.49 7.21
N ASN A 211 7.57 -17.87 8.07
CA ASN A 211 7.24 -18.65 9.28
C ASN A 211 6.30 -17.87 10.18
N SER A 212 6.57 -16.57 10.41
CA SER A 212 5.69 -15.70 11.20
C SER A 212 4.28 -15.58 10.59
N TYR A 213 4.14 -15.50 9.26
CA TYR A 213 2.83 -15.47 8.61
C TYR A 213 2.09 -16.81 8.74
N ARG A 214 2.80 -17.94 8.68
CA ARG A 214 2.21 -19.27 8.89
C ARG A 214 1.73 -19.46 10.34
N ASP A 215 2.51 -19.02 11.31
CA ASP A 215 2.15 -19.07 12.73
C ASP A 215 0.93 -18.18 13.05
N ASP A 216 0.76 -17.08 12.32
CA ASP A 216 -0.38 -16.18 12.50
C ASP A 216 -1.68 -16.70 11.86
N ILE A 217 -1.65 -17.77 11.03
CA ILE A 217 -2.86 -18.31 10.37
C ILE A 217 -3.95 -18.65 11.39
N GLU A 218 -3.58 -19.20 12.53
CA GLU A 218 -4.50 -19.51 13.65
C GLU A 218 -5.23 -18.26 14.18
N LYS A 219 -4.60 -17.09 14.06
CA LYS A 219 -5.19 -15.80 14.42
C LYS A 219 -6.14 -15.27 13.33
N TYR A 220 -5.91 -15.64 12.06
CA TYR A 220 -6.77 -15.25 10.93
C TYR A 220 -8.07 -16.04 10.89
N ALA A 221 -8.07 -17.29 11.35
CA ALA A 221 -9.22 -18.16 11.32
C ALA A 221 -9.30 -19.03 12.57
N LYS A 222 -10.38 -18.85 13.34
CA LYS A 222 -10.64 -19.62 14.57
C LYS A 222 -11.09 -21.07 14.34
N LYS A 223 -11.45 -21.41 13.08
CA LYS A 223 -11.92 -22.75 12.69
C LYS A 223 -10.89 -23.38 11.76
N GLU A 224 -10.69 -24.70 11.88
CA GLU A 224 -9.69 -25.44 11.09
C GLU A 224 -9.95 -25.35 9.58
N SER A 225 -11.21 -25.43 9.12
CA SER A 225 -11.51 -25.40 7.67
C SER A 225 -11.09 -24.08 7.01
N PRO A 226 -11.44 -22.87 7.49
CA PRO A 226 -10.91 -21.61 6.95
C PRO A 226 -9.39 -21.48 7.09
N ALA A 227 -8.79 -21.96 8.20
CA ALA A 227 -7.35 -21.94 8.40
C ALA A 227 -6.61 -22.77 7.34
N ALA A 228 -7.14 -23.94 6.97
CA ALA A 228 -6.57 -24.79 5.93
C ALA A 228 -6.56 -24.09 4.56
N VAL A 229 -7.65 -23.36 4.20
CA VAL A 229 -7.72 -22.60 2.96
C VAL A 229 -6.71 -21.44 2.96
N ILE A 230 -6.59 -20.70 4.06
CA ILE A 230 -5.59 -19.64 4.22
C ILE A 230 -4.18 -20.21 4.09
N ARG A 231 -3.88 -21.37 4.74
CA ARG A 231 -2.59 -22.07 4.58
C ARG A 231 -2.29 -22.42 3.13
N LEU A 232 -3.28 -22.93 2.39
CA LEU A 232 -3.12 -23.23 0.97
C LEU A 232 -2.70 -21.98 0.20
N ILE A 233 -3.42 -20.86 0.38
CA ILE A 233 -3.15 -19.61 -0.33
C ILE A 233 -1.77 -19.05 0.05
N ILE A 234 -1.42 -19.02 1.33
CA ILE A 234 -0.13 -18.53 1.83
C ILE A 234 1.04 -19.40 1.33
N ASN A 235 0.84 -20.70 1.15
CA ASN A 235 1.90 -21.58 0.67
C ASN A 235 2.04 -21.61 -0.86
N ASN A 236 0.93 -21.47 -1.61
CA ASN A 236 0.92 -21.75 -3.04
C ASN A 236 0.47 -20.58 -3.93
N GLY A 237 0.07 -19.44 -3.34
CA GLY A 237 -0.50 -18.33 -4.10
C GLY A 237 0.52 -17.39 -4.75
N TRP A 238 1.79 -17.45 -4.37
CA TRP A 238 2.83 -16.52 -4.82
C TRP A 238 3.12 -16.54 -6.34
N PRO A 239 3.11 -17.71 -7.00
CA PRO A 239 3.30 -17.76 -8.46
C PRO A 239 2.20 -17.07 -9.28
N PHE A 240 1.05 -16.74 -8.65
CA PHE A 240 -0.06 -16.02 -9.29
C PHE A 240 0.02 -14.51 -9.12
N ALA A 241 1.17 -13.98 -8.68
CA ALA A 241 1.39 -12.54 -8.55
C ALA A 241 1.14 -11.80 -9.87
N ALA A 242 0.39 -10.71 -9.83
CA ALA A 242 -0.08 -9.90 -10.96
C ALA A 242 -0.95 -10.65 -12.00
N GLU A 243 -1.36 -11.88 -11.75
CA GLU A 243 -2.28 -12.60 -12.63
C GLU A 243 -3.75 -12.38 -12.27
N GLN A 244 -4.61 -12.46 -13.28
CA GLN A 244 -6.04 -12.61 -13.08
C GLN A 244 -6.33 -14.02 -12.56
N ILE A 245 -6.82 -14.13 -11.31
CA ILE A 245 -7.06 -15.40 -10.66
C ILE A 245 -8.53 -15.85 -10.76
N THR A 246 -8.70 -17.17 -10.84
CA THR A 246 -10.00 -17.84 -10.67
C THR A 246 -10.07 -18.39 -9.25
N PHE A 247 -11.17 -18.13 -8.55
CA PHE A 247 -11.34 -18.64 -7.18
C PHE A 247 -11.64 -20.15 -7.17
N ASN A 248 -12.37 -20.64 -8.19
CA ASN A 248 -12.61 -22.08 -8.32
C ASN A 248 -11.31 -22.81 -8.66
N ASN A 249 -11.01 -23.88 -7.92
CA ASN A 249 -9.79 -24.67 -8.06
C ASN A 249 -8.48 -23.87 -7.99
N PHE A 250 -8.45 -22.79 -7.18
CA PHE A 250 -7.27 -21.95 -7.01
C PHE A 250 -6.05 -22.80 -6.62
N ALA A 251 -4.93 -22.57 -7.28
CA ALA A 251 -3.68 -23.33 -7.09
C ALA A 251 -3.83 -24.85 -7.19
N GLY A 252 -4.77 -25.34 -8.04
CA GLY A 252 -5.01 -26.77 -8.21
C GLY A 252 -5.77 -27.44 -7.06
N SER A 253 -6.36 -26.67 -6.16
CA SER A 253 -7.11 -27.19 -5.01
C SER A 253 -8.54 -27.60 -5.38
N ASN A 254 -9.16 -28.41 -4.51
CA ASN A 254 -10.57 -28.81 -4.62
C ASN A 254 -11.53 -27.87 -3.86
N TYR A 255 -11.04 -26.72 -3.34
CA TYR A 255 -11.88 -25.78 -2.63
C TYR A 255 -12.81 -25.02 -3.58
N ARG A 256 -14.02 -24.71 -3.07
CA ARG A 256 -15.02 -23.95 -3.82
C ARG A 256 -14.67 -22.46 -3.87
N SER A 257 -15.19 -21.78 -4.90
CA SER A 257 -14.97 -20.33 -5.09
C SER A 257 -15.30 -19.49 -3.86
N ARG A 258 -16.32 -19.88 -3.07
CA ARG A 258 -16.69 -19.15 -1.86
C ARG A 258 -15.61 -19.25 -0.78
N GLU A 259 -15.09 -20.46 -0.54
CA GLU A 259 -14.07 -20.70 0.50
C GLU A 259 -12.77 -19.93 0.18
N ILE A 260 -12.33 -20.02 -1.09
CA ILE A 260 -11.16 -19.27 -1.57
C ILE A 260 -11.41 -17.76 -1.48
N GLY A 261 -12.60 -17.27 -1.89
CA GLY A 261 -12.96 -15.85 -1.82
C GLY A 261 -12.94 -15.31 -0.38
N GLU A 262 -13.54 -16.02 0.57
CA GLU A 262 -13.56 -15.64 1.99
C GLU A 262 -12.13 -15.63 2.59
N ALA A 263 -11.29 -16.60 2.23
CA ALA A 263 -9.91 -16.67 2.67
C ALA A 263 -9.05 -15.54 2.07
N LEU A 264 -9.16 -15.28 0.76
CA LEU A 264 -8.46 -14.17 0.10
C LEU A 264 -8.86 -12.82 0.71
N GLN A 265 -10.16 -12.58 0.97
CA GLN A 265 -10.62 -11.37 1.65
C GLN A 265 -10.03 -11.26 3.07
N THR A 266 -9.89 -12.36 3.79
CA THR A 266 -9.28 -12.37 5.13
C THR A 266 -7.81 -11.95 5.06
N ILE A 267 -7.06 -12.48 4.09
CA ILE A 267 -5.65 -12.15 3.85
C ILE A 267 -5.51 -10.69 3.37
N GLU A 268 -6.43 -10.22 2.52
CA GLU A 268 -6.49 -8.82 2.05
C GLU A 268 -6.70 -7.84 3.22
N ARG A 269 -7.58 -8.18 4.14
CA ARG A 269 -7.82 -7.39 5.36
C ARG A 269 -6.60 -7.32 6.27
N ALA A 270 -5.77 -8.37 6.28
CA ALA A 270 -4.48 -8.38 6.96
C ALA A 270 -3.39 -7.57 6.21
N LEU A 271 -3.73 -6.97 5.05
CA LEU A 271 -2.84 -6.21 4.18
C LEU A 271 -1.66 -7.01 3.63
N LEU A 272 -1.83 -8.34 3.50
CA LEU A 272 -0.83 -9.24 2.90
C LEU A 272 -0.98 -9.34 1.39
N LEU A 273 -2.15 -9.03 0.85
CA LEU A 273 -2.43 -8.94 -0.58
C LEU A 273 -3.51 -7.89 -0.86
N GLU A 274 -3.71 -7.58 -2.12
CA GLU A 274 -4.84 -6.82 -2.65
C GLU A 274 -5.43 -7.53 -3.86
N LEU A 275 -6.77 -7.59 -3.93
CA LEU A 275 -7.52 -8.06 -5.08
C LEU A 275 -7.89 -6.85 -5.95
N VAL A 276 -7.16 -6.67 -7.04
CA VAL A 276 -7.38 -5.57 -7.98
C VAL A 276 -8.46 -5.99 -8.98
N TYR A 277 -9.64 -5.38 -8.88
CA TYR A 277 -10.78 -5.71 -9.76
C TYR A 277 -10.80 -4.84 -11.02
N PRO A 278 -11.32 -5.36 -12.13
CA PRO A 278 -11.45 -4.57 -13.35
C PRO A 278 -12.62 -3.58 -13.30
N VAL A 279 -12.43 -2.46 -14.01
CA VAL A 279 -13.51 -1.56 -14.44
C VAL A 279 -13.68 -1.69 -15.95
N THR A 280 -14.87 -1.40 -16.48
CA THR A 280 -15.16 -1.53 -17.91
C THR A 280 -15.42 -0.18 -18.59
N ASP A 281 -15.84 0.83 -17.84
CA ASP A 281 -16.00 2.20 -18.34
C ASP A 281 -14.71 3.00 -18.12
N PRO A 282 -14.15 3.69 -19.13
CA PRO A 282 -12.97 4.54 -18.98
C PRO A 282 -13.29 5.93 -18.39
N LYS A 283 -14.33 6.03 -17.57
CA LYS A 283 -14.83 7.26 -16.93
C LYS A 283 -15.01 7.08 -15.43
N LEU A 284 -14.92 8.17 -14.69
CA LEU A 284 -15.34 8.19 -13.30
C LEU A 284 -16.87 8.25 -13.17
N PRO A 285 -17.44 7.67 -12.08
CA PRO A 285 -16.76 7.01 -10.98
C PRO A 285 -16.22 5.60 -11.35
N PHE A 286 -15.25 5.11 -10.56
CA PHE A 286 -14.84 3.69 -10.66
C PHE A 286 -16.02 2.78 -10.27
N ILE A 287 -16.46 1.92 -11.21
CA ILE A 287 -17.47 0.90 -10.96
C ILE A 287 -16.80 -0.48 -11.17
N PRO A 288 -16.32 -1.12 -10.09
CA PRO A 288 -15.63 -2.39 -10.20
C PRO A 288 -16.59 -3.51 -10.59
N ASN A 289 -16.15 -4.36 -11.51
CA ASN A 289 -16.89 -5.53 -11.92
C ASN A 289 -16.45 -6.77 -11.12
N PHE A 290 -17.09 -7.02 -9.99
CA PHE A 290 -16.78 -8.15 -9.10
C PHE A 290 -17.13 -9.54 -9.69
N LYS A 291 -17.83 -9.60 -10.84
CA LYS A 291 -18.11 -10.87 -11.54
C LYS A 291 -16.91 -11.32 -12.38
N ARG A 292 -16.00 -10.40 -12.71
CA ARG A 292 -14.76 -10.69 -13.45
C ARG A 292 -13.62 -11.07 -12.48
N ARG A 293 -12.62 -11.73 -13.03
CA ARG A 293 -11.44 -12.21 -12.28
C ARG A 293 -10.60 -11.00 -11.81
N PRO A 294 -10.27 -10.91 -10.52
CA PRO A 294 -9.32 -9.90 -10.05
C PRO A 294 -7.89 -10.31 -10.34
N LYS A 295 -6.97 -9.34 -10.46
CA LYS A 295 -5.52 -9.56 -10.35
C LYS A 295 -5.14 -9.73 -8.88
N LEU A 296 -4.22 -10.65 -8.61
CA LEU A 296 -3.67 -10.90 -7.27
C LEU A 296 -2.37 -10.10 -7.09
N VAL A 297 -2.37 -9.14 -6.18
CA VAL A 297 -1.17 -8.36 -5.84
C VAL A 297 -0.77 -8.65 -4.40
N TRP A 298 0.40 -9.25 -4.22
CA TRP A 298 0.96 -9.50 -2.89
C TRP A 298 1.61 -8.24 -2.32
N LEU A 299 1.81 -8.19 -1.01
CA LEU A 299 2.30 -7.00 -0.31
C LEU A 299 3.72 -6.58 -0.74
N ASP A 300 4.56 -7.52 -1.20
CA ASP A 300 5.98 -7.25 -1.44
C ASP A 300 6.56 -8.10 -2.57
N THR A 301 7.19 -7.46 -3.55
CA THR A 301 7.75 -8.12 -4.75
C THR A 301 8.97 -8.96 -4.44
N GLY A 302 9.81 -8.54 -3.49
CA GLY A 302 10.97 -9.34 -3.07
C GLY A 302 10.54 -10.65 -2.43
N LEU A 303 9.47 -10.62 -1.62
CA LEU A 303 8.87 -11.81 -1.04
C LEU A 303 8.24 -12.71 -2.11
N VAL A 304 7.58 -12.13 -3.13
CA VAL A 304 7.06 -12.88 -4.28
C VAL A 304 8.18 -13.64 -5.00
N ASN A 305 9.28 -12.96 -5.32
CA ASN A 305 10.44 -13.57 -5.99
C ASN A 305 11.10 -14.66 -5.12
N TYR A 306 11.19 -14.43 -3.81
CA TYR A 306 11.69 -15.43 -2.85
C TYR A 306 10.83 -16.68 -2.85
N MET A 307 9.52 -16.53 -2.73
CA MET A 307 8.57 -17.64 -2.65
C MET A 307 8.38 -18.38 -3.97
N ALA A 308 8.57 -17.70 -5.12
CA ALA A 308 8.55 -18.33 -6.44
C ALA A 308 9.85 -19.08 -6.77
N GLY A 309 10.90 -18.94 -5.94
CA GLY A 309 12.19 -19.62 -6.14
C GLY A 309 13.01 -19.12 -7.33
N VAL A 310 12.73 -17.91 -7.83
CA VAL A 310 13.32 -17.40 -9.10
C VAL A 310 14.46 -16.40 -8.91
N ARG A 311 14.87 -16.11 -7.67
CA ARG A 311 15.87 -15.05 -7.40
C ARG A 311 17.24 -15.31 -7.99
N SER A 312 17.77 -16.54 -7.85
CA SER A 312 19.08 -16.91 -8.38
C SER A 312 19.10 -17.00 -9.91
N GLU A 313 17.94 -17.22 -10.52
CA GLU A 313 17.79 -17.47 -11.95
C GLU A 313 17.54 -16.15 -12.74
N ILE A 314 17.03 -15.10 -12.10
CA ILE A 314 16.73 -13.81 -12.75
C ILE A 314 17.99 -13.19 -13.38
N PHE A 315 19.17 -13.55 -12.91
CA PHE A 315 20.45 -13.05 -13.46
C PHE A 315 20.98 -13.82 -14.67
N ASN A 316 20.47 -15.04 -14.98
CA ASN A 316 21.19 -15.96 -15.89
C ASN A 316 20.41 -16.53 -17.10
N ILE A 317 19.09 -16.30 -17.28
CA ILE A 317 18.32 -16.98 -18.34
C ILE A 317 17.35 -16.02 -19.06
N ASP A 318 17.56 -15.83 -20.38
CA ASP A 318 16.88 -14.77 -21.16
C ASP A 318 15.44 -15.08 -21.60
N GLU A 319 15.01 -16.32 -21.78
CA GLU A 319 13.72 -16.62 -22.43
C GLU A 319 12.58 -17.07 -21.48
N ILE A 320 12.81 -17.96 -20.52
CA ILE A 320 11.77 -18.43 -19.61
C ILE A 320 11.33 -17.32 -18.64
N LEU A 321 12.20 -16.34 -18.42
CA LEU A 321 11.99 -15.20 -17.55
C LEU A 321 11.24 -14.03 -18.19
N SER A 322 10.99 -14.03 -19.51
CA SER A 322 10.31 -12.89 -20.16
C SER A 322 8.88 -12.70 -19.64
N VAL A 323 8.13 -13.79 -19.42
CA VAL A 323 6.78 -13.75 -18.88
C VAL A 323 6.80 -13.35 -17.40
N TRP A 324 7.73 -13.92 -16.61
CA TRP A 324 7.90 -13.57 -15.21
C TRP A 324 8.36 -12.12 -15.05
N LYS A 325 9.30 -11.64 -15.87
CA LYS A 325 9.72 -10.23 -15.90
C LYS A 325 8.53 -9.28 -16.15
N GLY A 326 7.63 -9.64 -17.06
CA GLY A 326 6.40 -8.89 -17.30
C GLY A 326 5.50 -8.80 -16.07
N ARG A 327 5.22 -9.95 -15.42
CA ARG A 327 4.41 -10.02 -14.20
C ARG A 327 5.03 -9.26 -13.03
N ILE A 328 6.34 -9.39 -12.84
CA ILE A 328 7.05 -8.67 -11.78
C ILE A 328 7.07 -7.17 -12.03
N ALA A 329 7.17 -6.73 -13.30
CA ALA A 329 7.05 -5.32 -13.66
C ALA A 329 5.66 -4.75 -13.31
N GLU A 330 4.59 -5.50 -13.59
CA GLU A 330 3.22 -5.14 -13.16
C GLU A 330 3.11 -5.16 -11.63
N HIS A 331 3.62 -6.20 -10.98
CA HIS A 331 3.54 -6.36 -9.53
C HIS A 331 4.26 -5.24 -8.78
N ILE A 332 5.49 -4.89 -9.18
CA ILE A 332 6.25 -3.81 -8.53
C ILE A 332 5.61 -2.44 -8.80
N THR A 333 4.99 -2.25 -9.99
CA THR A 333 4.20 -1.04 -10.27
C THR A 333 3.00 -0.95 -9.32
N ALA A 334 2.28 -2.04 -9.10
CA ALA A 334 1.20 -2.08 -8.11
C ALA A 334 1.72 -1.79 -6.70
N GLN A 335 2.84 -2.39 -6.30
CA GLN A 335 3.47 -2.15 -5.00
C GLN A 335 3.81 -0.66 -4.80
N GLU A 336 4.38 0.02 -5.80
CA GLU A 336 4.67 1.45 -5.72
C GLU A 336 3.40 2.30 -5.61
N LEU A 337 2.36 2.01 -6.39
CA LEU A 337 1.06 2.67 -6.28
C LEU A 337 0.39 2.43 -4.90
N ILE A 338 0.64 1.28 -4.28
CA ILE A 338 0.15 0.95 -2.93
C ILE A 338 0.99 1.64 -1.87
N ALA A 339 2.33 1.64 -1.99
CA ALA A 339 3.25 2.18 -1.01
C ALA A 339 3.19 3.71 -0.89
N SER A 340 2.83 4.41 -1.99
CA SER A 340 2.62 5.86 -2.00
C SER A 340 1.27 6.29 -1.40
N ASP A 341 0.36 5.34 -1.13
CA ASP A 341 -0.98 5.62 -0.61
C ASP A 341 -1.11 5.17 0.85
N PHE A 342 -1.33 6.14 1.74
CA PHE A 342 -1.50 5.91 3.18
C PHE A 342 -2.96 5.73 3.60
N GLU A 343 -3.91 5.87 2.65
CA GLU A 343 -5.33 5.66 2.93
C GLU A 343 -5.66 4.16 2.94
N PHE A 344 -6.42 3.75 3.96
CA PHE A 344 -6.82 2.35 4.10
C PHE A 344 -7.91 1.95 3.09
N SER A 345 -8.75 2.89 2.70
CA SER A 345 -9.94 2.64 1.87
C SER A 345 -9.70 2.69 0.37
N THR A 346 -8.54 3.21 -0.07
CA THR A 346 -8.23 3.33 -1.50
C THR A 346 -8.02 1.95 -2.13
N ARG A 347 -8.66 1.73 -3.27
CA ARG A 347 -8.56 0.51 -4.08
C ARG A 347 -7.89 0.81 -5.40
N ARG A 348 -7.09 -0.13 -5.91
CA ARG A 348 -6.53 -0.11 -7.26
C ARG A 348 -7.44 -0.88 -8.20
N PHE A 349 -7.45 -0.46 -9.45
CA PHE A 349 -8.26 -1.07 -10.51
C PHE A 349 -7.42 -1.22 -11.77
N PHE A 350 -7.84 -2.14 -12.65
CA PHE A 350 -7.38 -2.22 -14.01
C PHE A 350 -8.57 -2.07 -14.96
N TRP A 351 -8.32 -1.84 -16.25
CA TRP A 351 -9.41 -1.70 -17.19
C TRP A 351 -9.45 -2.87 -18.17
N VAL A 352 -10.66 -3.34 -18.46
CA VAL A 352 -10.94 -4.30 -19.52
C VAL A 352 -12.08 -3.81 -20.39
N ARG A 353 -11.99 -4.05 -21.70
CA ARG A 353 -13.07 -3.70 -22.60
C ARG A 353 -14.30 -4.56 -22.32
N ASP A 354 -15.49 -3.91 -22.32
CA ASP A 354 -16.77 -4.60 -22.08
C ASP A 354 -17.32 -5.28 -23.35
N LYS A 355 -16.50 -6.13 -23.98
CA LYS A 355 -16.92 -7.02 -25.08
C LYS A 355 -16.34 -8.40 -24.81
N GLU A 356 -17.19 -9.43 -24.80
CA GLU A 356 -16.78 -10.82 -24.51
C GLU A 356 -15.67 -11.33 -25.47
N SER A 357 -15.63 -10.84 -26.71
CA SER A 357 -14.63 -11.21 -27.71
C SER A 357 -13.35 -10.36 -27.66
N SER A 358 -13.22 -9.41 -26.72
CA SER A 358 -12.07 -8.50 -26.65
C SER A 358 -11.12 -8.89 -25.53
N SER A 359 -9.84 -9.05 -25.86
CA SER A 359 -8.75 -9.24 -24.88
C SER A 359 -8.06 -7.92 -24.51
N ALA A 360 -8.67 -6.75 -24.82
CA ALA A 360 -8.06 -5.47 -24.49
C ALA A 360 -8.11 -5.21 -22.99
N GLU A 361 -6.93 -5.01 -22.41
CA GLU A 361 -6.69 -4.73 -20.98
C GLU A 361 -5.64 -3.63 -20.85
N VAL A 362 -5.83 -2.72 -19.86
CA VAL A 362 -4.84 -1.77 -19.40
C VAL A 362 -4.49 -2.15 -17.97
N ASP A 363 -3.21 -2.25 -17.64
CA ASP A 363 -2.72 -2.89 -16.42
C ASP A 363 -3.21 -2.24 -15.14
N PHE A 364 -3.27 -0.89 -15.09
CA PHE A 364 -3.87 -0.13 -13.99
C PHE A 364 -4.62 1.08 -14.50
N VAL A 365 -5.57 1.56 -13.68
CA VAL A 365 -6.19 2.87 -13.83
C VAL A 365 -6.11 3.59 -12.48
N VAL A 366 -5.64 4.83 -12.51
CA VAL A 366 -5.50 5.67 -11.31
C VAL A 366 -6.40 6.89 -11.40
N ARG A 367 -6.95 7.30 -10.27
CA ARG A 367 -7.71 8.54 -10.20
C ARG A 367 -6.73 9.71 -10.08
N TYR A 368 -6.88 10.67 -10.97
CA TYR A 368 -6.22 11.96 -10.85
C TYR A 368 -7.23 13.08 -11.10
N ARG A 369 -7.54 13.86 -10.07
CA ARG A 369 -8.63 14.86 -10.10
C ARG A 369 -9.96 14.22 -10.55
N ASN A 370 -10.52 14.69 -11.68
CA ASN A 370 -11.75 14.17 -12.30
C ASN A 370 -11.49 13.20 -13.47
N MET A 371 -10.26 12.72 -13.62
CA MET A 371 -9.84 11.82 -14.70
C MET A 371 -9.52 10.41 -14.19
N MET A 372 -9.77 9.41 -15.03
CA MET A 372 -9.31 8.04 -14.88
C MET A 372 -8.11 7.85 -15.80
N ILE A 373 -6.89 7.98 -15.28
CA ILE A 373 -5.66 7.89 -16.05
C ILE A 373 -5.29 6.41 -16.25
N PRO A 374 -5.18 5.92 -17.50
CA PRO A 374 -4.68 4.57 -17.77
C PRO A 374 -3.17 4.52 -17.59
N VAL A 375 -2.70 3.43 -16.98
CA VAL A 375 -1.29 3.13 -16.76
C VAL A 375 -1.00 1.75 -17.34
N GLU A 376 -0.22 1.74 -18.41
CA GLU A 376 0.23 0.53 -19.09
C GLU A 376 1.67 0.22 -18.73
N VAL A 377 1.97 -1.01 -18.32
CA VAL A 377 3.30 -1.44 -17.86
C VAL A 377 4.01 -2.23 -18.96
N LYS A 378 5.26 -1.89 -19.23
CA LYS A 378 6.08 -2.57 -20.25
C LYS A 378 7.46 -2.89 -19.71
N SER A 379 7.82 -4.16 -19.70
CA SER A 379 9.14 -4.63 -19.25
C SER A 379 10.23 -4.57 -20.33
N GLY A 380 9.88 -4.30 -21.60
CA GLY A 380 10.80 -4.30 -22.75
C GLY A 380 10.68 -3.04 -23.63
N HIS A 381 11.60 -2.95 -24.61
CA HIS A 381 11.74 -1.76 -25.48
C HIS A 381 10.64 -1.62 -26.54
N ASN A 382 10.17 -2.73 -27.12
CA ASN A 382 9.22 -2.75 -28.24
C ASN A 382 7.86 -3.27 -27.81
N SER A 383 7.00 -2.40 -27.37
CA SER A 383 5.68 -2.81 -26.91
C SER A 383 4.56 -2.07 -27.63
N LYS A 384 3.69 -2.85 -28.24
CA LYS A 384 2.46 -2.34 -28.82
C LYS A 384 1.53 -1.84 -27.72
N LEU A 385 1.00 -0.62 -27.86
CA LEU A 385 0.06 0.01 -26.91
C LEU A 385 -1.40 -0.11 -27.38
N LYS A 386 -1.76 -1.22 -28.05
CA LYS A 386 -3.09 -1.38 -28.67
C LYS A 386 -4.23 -1.22 -27.65
N SER A 387 -4.12 -1.81 -26.48
CA SER A 387 -5.14 -1.70 -25.44
C SER A 387 -5.27 -0.29 -24.90
N LEU A 388 -4.13 0.38 -24.70
CA LEU A 388 -4.09 1.78 -24.26
C LEU A 388 -4.74 2.72 -25.29
N HIS A 389 -4.48 2.52 -26.59
CA HIS A 389 -5.13 3.28 -27.66
C HIS A 389 -6.65 3.06 -27.67
N ILE A 390 -7.12 1.81 -27.47
CA ILE A 390 -8.55 1.50 -27.37
C ILE A 390 -9.17 2.21 -26.15
N PHE A 391 -8.48 2.19 -24.99
CA PHE A 391 -8.95 2.93 -23.82
C PHE A 391 -9.07 4.43 -24.13
N MET A 392 -8.04 5.02 -24.73
CA MET A 392 -8.00 6.44 -25.04
C MET A 392 -9.07 6.86 -26.04
N ASP A 393 -9.49 6.00 -26.99
CA ASP A 393 -10.59 6.30 -27.90
C ASP A 393 -11.91 6.59 -27.15
N TYR A 394 -12.12 6.00 -25.98
CA TYR A 394 -13.33 6.18 -25.16
C TYR A 394 -13.15 7.12 -23.97
N ALA A 395 -11.92 7.38 -23.52
CA ALA A 395 -11.64 8.26 -22.39
C ALA A 395 -12.07 9.72 -22.66
N PRO A 396 -12.62 10.46 -21.69
CA PRO A 396 -13.01 11.87 -21.88
C PRO A 396 -11.83 12.87 -21.80
N HIS A 397 -10.61 12.39 -21.60
CA HIS A 397 -9.37 13.18 -21.46
C HIS A 397 -8.32 12.73 -22.49
N ASP A 398 -7.18 13.43 -22.50
CA ASP A 398 -6.10 13.27 -23.48
C ASP A 398 -4.76 12.83 -22.84
N ILE A 399 -4.80 12.14 -21.69
CA ILE A 399 -3.58 11.76 -20.95
C ILE A 399 -3.56 10.26 -20.71
N ALA A 400 -2.40 9.65 -21.00
CA ALA A 400 -2.11 8.25 -20.70
C ALA A 400 -0.67 8.12 -20.18
N VAL A 401 -0.42 7.09 -19.37
CA VAL A 401 0.89 6.77 -18.81
C VAL A 401 1.35 5.41 -19.31
N ARG A 402 2.61 5.34 -19.74
CA ARG A 402 3.33 4.08 -19.96
C ARG A 402 4.47 3.99 -18.96
N VAL A 403 4.47 2.99 -18.11
CA VAL A 403 5.59 2.65 -17.22
C VAL A 403 6.54 1.73 -17.96
N TRP A 404 7.83 2.10 -18.06
CA TRP A 404 8.80 1.35 -18.83
C TRP A 404 10.26 1.59 -18.38
N PRO A 405 11.24 0.81 -18.87
CA PRO A 405 12.63 0.94 -18.43
C PRO A 405 13.44 2.06 -19.11
N GLN A 406 12.83 2.90 -19.93
CA GLN A 406 13.53 3.98 -20.65
C GLN A 406 13.39 5.33 -19.95
N PRO A 407 14.22 6.35 -20.31
CA PRO A 407 14.12 7.68 -19.74
C PRO A 407 12.73 8.31 -19.88
N TYR A 408 12.44 9.24 -18.98
CA TYR A 408 11.21 10.01 -18.99
C TYR A 408 11.08 10.82 -20.30
N SER A 409 9.91 10.73 -20.93
CA SER A 409 9.52 11.59 -22.06
C SER A 409 8.01 11.78 -22.11
N VAL A 410 7.56 12.77 -22.88
CA VAL A 410 6.13 12.99 -23.16
C VAL A 410 5.98 13.06 -24.68
N ASP A 411 5.19 12.15 -25.22
CA ASP A 411 4.96 12.04 -26.67
C ASP A 411 3.51 12.42 -27.00
N ASN A 412 3.31 13.12 -28.13
CA ASN A 412 1.98 13.29 -28.70
C ASN A 412 1.68 12.11 -29.62
N VAL A 413 0.64 11.37 -29.29
CA VAL A 413 0.25 10.13 -29.95
C VAL A 413 -1.16 10.25 -30.51
N THR A 414 -1.41 9.61 -31.66
CA THR A 414 -2.74 9.56 -32.27
C THR A 414 -3.21 8.10 -32.33
N THR A 415 -4.44 7.84 -31.87
CA THR A 415 -5.05 6.51 -32.02
C THR A 415 -5.41 6.20 -33.47
N ALA A 416 -5.69 4.94 -33.76
CA ALA A 416 -6.17 4.55 -35.09
C ALA A 416 -7.51 5.24 -35.49
N ASN A 417 -8.29 5.68 -34.52
CA ASN A 417 -9.55 6.41 -34.74
C ASN A 417 -9.36 7.95 -34.79
N GLY A 418 -8.11 8.44 -34.77
CA GLY A 418 -7.78 9.86 -34.93
C GLY A 418 -7.78 10.68 -33.65
N LYS A 419 -8.00 10.07 -32.49
CA LYS A 419 -7.93 10.81 -31.22
C LYS A 419 -6.48 11.08 -30.82
N GLN A 420 -6.15 12.33 -30.57
CA GLN A 420 -4.85 12.76 -30.06
C GLN A 420 -4.81 12.71 -28.53
N PHE A 421 -3.67 12.28 -27.98
CA PHE A 421 -3.41 12.27 -26.54
C PHE A 421 -1.92 12.38 -26.22
N ARG A 422 -1.61 12.82 -25.01
CA ARG A 422 -0.26 12.87 -24.48
C ARG A 422 0.07 11.55 -23.78
N LEU A 423 1.10 10.87 -24.24
CA LEU A 423 1.64 9.67 -23.65
C LEU A 423 2.83 10.05 -22.77
N ILE A 424 2.65 9.92 -21.46
CA ILE A 424 3.72 10.12 -20.48
C ILE A 424 4.48 8.80 -20.37
N ASN A 425 5.71 8.77 -20.87
CA ASN A 425 6.62 7.65 -20.73
C ASN A 425 7.35 7.78 -19.39
N LEU A 426 6.94 7.00 -18.43
CA LEU A 426 7.37 7.09 -17.05
C LEU A 426 8.36 5.97 -16.73
N PRO A 427 9.63 6.25 -16.38
CA PRO A 427 10.51 5.23 -15.81
C PRO A 427 9.94 4.63 -14.54
N PHE A 428 10.21 3.35 -14.28
CA PHE A 428 9.70 2.64 -13.10
C PHE A 428 9.94 3.38 -11.77
N TYR A 429 11.09 4.03 -11.63
CA TYR A 429 11.45 4.74 -10.40
C TYR A 429 10.62 6.00 -10.12
N TYR A 430 9.77 6.43 -11.05
CA TYR A 430 8.83 7.54 -10.83
C TYR A 430 7.41 7.10 -10.48
N VAL A 431 7.10 5.82 -10.45
CA VAL A 431 5.73 5.35 -10.16
C VAL A 431 5.27 5.82 -8.78
N GLY A 432 6.12 5.74 -7.77
CA GLY A 432 5.81 6.18 -6.41
C GLY A 432 5.56 7.69 -6.24
N VAL A 433 5.92 8.49 -7.28
CA VAL A 433 5.69 9.96 -7.34
C VAL A 433 4.86 10.34 -8.57
N LEU A 434 4.01 9.41 -9.07
CA LEU A 434 3.20 9.62 -10.26
C LEU A 434 2.30 10.86 -10.13
N GLU A 435 1.70 11.09 -8.97
CA GLU A 435 0.81 12.23 -8.75
C GLU A 435 1.56 13.57 -8.89
N GLU A 436 2.77 13.66 -8.35
CA GLU A 436 3.64 14.84 -8.47
C GLU A 436 4.04 15.08 -9.91
N VAL A 437 4.34 14.01 -10.67
CA VAL A 437 4.63 14.12 -12.11
C VAL A 437 3.41 14.63 -12.86
N LEU A 438 2.22 14.11 -12.58
CA LEU A 438 0.98 14.58 -13.19
C LEU A 438 0.69 16.04 -12.83
N ASN A 439 0.93 16.44 -11.59
CA ASN A 439 0.77 17.83 -11.13
C ASN A 439 1.69 18.80 -11.87
N SER A 440 2.90 18.38 -12.20
CA SER A 440 3.87 19.20 -12.96
C SER A 440 3.48 19.41 -14.43
N LEU A 441 2.71 18.47 -15.01
CA LEU A 441 2.35 18.47 -16.44
C LEU A 441 0.95 19.05 -16.70
N ILE A 442 0.09 18.98 -15.73
CA ILE A 442 -1.32 19.38 -15.84
C ILE A 442 -1.54 20.53 -14.88
N PRO A 443 -1.47 21.80 -15.35
CA PRO A 443 -1.72 22.95 -14.50
C PRO A 443 -3.07 22.80 -13.80
N SER A 444 -3.15 23.23 -12.55
CA SER A 444 -4.44 23.46 -11.92
C SER A 444 -5.15 24.49 -12.77
N SER A 445 -6.23 24.09 -13.45
CA SER A 445 -7.15 25.08 -14.01
C SER A 445 -7.60 25.93 -12.82
N ASP A 446 -7.09 27.17 -12.77
CA ASP A 446 -7.58 28.18 -11.87
C ASP A 446 -9.10 28.16 -11.94
N THR A 447 -9.73 28.22 -10.79
CA THR A 447 -11.12 28.62 -10.62
C THR A 447 -11.29 30.02 -11.21
N THR A 448 -11.29 30.10 -12.53
CA THR A 448 -11.66 31.32 -13.25
C THR A 448 -13.18 31.40 -13.22
N SER A 449 -13.64 32.31 -12.32
CA SER A 449 -14.85 33.13 -12.45
C SER A 449 -16.14 32.38 -12.79
N LEU A 450 -16.84 31.95 -11.77
CA LEU A 450 -18.28 32.18 -11.75
C LEU A 450 -18.48 33.72 -11.70
N SER A 451 -18.39 34.37 -12.87
CA SER A 451 -18.95 35.69 -13.08
C SER A 451 -20.46 35.59 -12.86
N ASN A 452 -20.92 36.25 -11.81
CA ASN A 452 -22.33 36.51 -11.57
C ASN A 452 -23.04 36.89 -12.88
N PRO A 453 -24.14 36.26 -13.24
CA PRO A 453 -25.05 36.90 -14.15
C PRO A 453 -25.76 37.99 -13.38
N THR A 454 -25.44 39.18 -13.80
CA THR A 454 -26.12 40.46 -13.53
C THR A 454 -27.63 40.30 -13.41
N SER A 455 -28.15 40.88 -12.36
CA SER A 455 -29.54 41.32 -12.19
C SER A 455 -30.29 41.56 -13.50
N CYS A 456 -31.39 40.85 -13.73
CA CYS A 456 -32.53 41.42 -14.47
C CYS A 456 -33.62 41.73 -13.47
N ARG A 457 -33.87 43.07 -13.32
CA ARG A 457 -35.13 43.63 -12.85
C ARG A 457 -36.20 43.27 -13.88
N VAL A 458 -37.30 42.82 -13.49
CA VAL A 458 -38.68 43.35 -13.53
C VAL A 458 -39.56 42.48 -12.65
#